data_93e604caf3d795898e1f14d9f368b02e
#
_entry.id   93e604caf3d795898e1f14d9f368b02e
#
_cell.length_a   1.000
_cell.length_b   1.000
_cell.length_c   1.000
_cell.angle_alpha   90.00
_cell.angle_beta   90.00
_cell.angle_gamma   90.00
#
_symmetry.space_group_name_H-M   'P 1'
#
loop_
_entity.id
_entity.type
_entity.pdbx_description
1 polymer ?
#
loop_
_entity_poly.entity_id
_entity_poly.type
_entity_poly.pdbx_seq_one_letter_code
_entity_poly.pdbx_strand_id
1 'polypeptide(L)'
;MKKILLMAVMAIFSLKVSAQEATPNVNIPYDYQFYQKLNPAVYDQQNKFHSAIKGFYSDASALQLRYDSLMNAGTDSLNKRSWVHRKLFQEHLLNFKNEDYHIYADFLPDLQIGRDFSGSRSTWMNTRGFQVGGEVGKQFSFYLNGYENQGKFVDYVNRFIINNQVVPGQGYGKLGADKQDWSYVTALLSYTPSKYLNFGLGYDKNFIGDGYRSMLLSDVSSNYSFFRVRATLGSVQYQTIFAYMLDPGAPRLSNDRTTGDRGKWMAAHYVDWNATKRFSVGFFQAVTWADAQEGAKRGFDFNYIHPFIFLRPIESTNTTSPDKMRLGLNLKYELLKKTALYGQFMLEEFTAKEFFAGKGYWANKYAIQLGVRGSDLFKVTNLNYLAEFNSARPYTYSHFDRLSNYANYNQSLAHPLGGNFREFLGLLNYSYKRFDVQGEASYARYGLDPAGMNYGGDIFKSYDTRSVQYGSHIGQGIGTNLYYLKGQVAYLINPKYNLRLEVAGTYRKESNELGINKASLLTIGIRSSFRNIYHDF
;
A
#
# COMPACT_ATOMS: atom_id res chain seq x y z
N MET A 1 -37.76 9.85 -10.71
CA MET A 1 -36.33 9.57 -10.71
C MET A 1 -35.96 8.24 -10.04
N LYS A 2 -36.41 7.89 -8.81
CA LYS A 2 -36.06 6.58 -8.14
C LYS A 2 -36.49 5.34 -8.94
N LYS A 3 -37.63 5.34 -9.63
CA LYS A 3 -38.09 4.20 -10.45
C LYS A 3 -37.26 4.00 -11.74
N ILE A 4 -36.77 5.10 -12.33
CA ILE A 4 -35.93 5.05 -13.54
C ILE A 4 -34.52 4.51 -13.19
N LEU A 5 -33.99 4.87 -12.03
CA LEU A 5 -32.68 4.34 -11.54
C LEU A 5 -32.79 2.84 -11.24
N LEU A 6 -33.88 2.38 -10.66
CA LEU A 6 -34.12 0.96 -10.38
C LEU A 6 -34.29 0.15 -11.67
N MET A 7 -34.95 0.70 -12.69
CA MET A 7 -35.08 0.07 -14.01
C MET A 7 -33.74 0.03 -14.77
N ALA A 8 -32.93 1.09 -14.66
CA ALA A 8 -31.57 1.10 -15.24
C ALA A 8 -30.65 0.06 -14.57
N VAL A 9 -30.71 -0.08 -13.25
CA VAL A 9 -29.98 -1.12 -12.52
C VAL A 9 -30.46 -2.52 -12.90
N MET A 10 -31.78 -2.74 -13.05
CA MET A 10 -32.30 -4.04 -13.49
C MET A 10 -32.01 -4.34 -14.97
N ALA A 11 -31.94 -3.34 -15.83
CA ALA A 11 -31.55 -3.53 -17.24
C ALA A 11 -30.08 -3.93 -17.39
N ILE A 12 -29.20 -3.49 -16.49
CA ILE A 12 -27.79 -3.92 -16.48
C ILE A 12 -27.67 -5.41 -16.10
N PHE A 13 -28.56 -5.93 -15.26
CA PHE A 13 -28.57 -7.34 -14.88
C PHE A 13 -29.24 -8.27 -15.91
N SER A 14 -29.95 -7.74 -16.91
CA SER A 14 -30.64 -8.53 -17.94
C SER A 14 -29.85 -8.76 -19.23
N LEU A 15 -28.65 -8.17 -19.34
CA LEU A 15 -27.74 -8.51 -20.43
C LEU A 15 -27.22 -9.94 -20.20
N LYS A 16 -27.85 -10.93 -20.87
CA LYS A 16 -27.27 -12.25 -21.06
C LYS A 16 -25.99 -12.09 -21.90
N VAL A 17 -24.88 -11.80 -21.24
CA VAL A 17 -23.56 -11.92 -21.84
C VAL A 17 -23.35 -13.40 -22.11
N SER A 18 -23.21 -13.78 -23.38
CA SER A 18 -22.79 -15.14 -23.76
C SER A 18 -21.55 -15.47 -22.97
N ALA A 19 -21.65 -16.44 -22.07
CA ALA A 19 -20.57 -16.82 -21.16
C ALA A 19 -19.40 -17.38 -21.97
N GLN A 20 -18.43 -16.53 -22.31
CA GLN A 20 -17.07 -17.04 -22.52
C GLN A 20 -16.61 -17.63 -21.18
N GLU A 21 -15.96 -18.78 -21.22
CA GLU A 21 -15.48 -19.46 -20.01
C GLU A 21 -14.80 -18.46 -19.08
N ALA A 22 -15.42 -18.22 -17.95
CA ALA A 22 -14.86 -17.33 -16.94
C ALA A 22 -13.66 -18.03 -16.30
N THR A 23 -12.49 -17.44 -16.39
CA THR A 23 -11.30 -17.88 -15.67
C THR A 23 -11.48 -17.63 -14.18
N PRO A 24 -11.07 -18.54 -13.28
CA PRO A 24 -11.13 -18.30 -11.85
C PRO A 24 -10.28 -17.06 -11.52
N ASN A 25 -10.89 -16.08 -10.84
CA ASN A 25 -10.27 -14.80 -10.53
C ASN A 25 -10.17 -14.60 -9.01
N VAL A 26 -9.25 -15.32 -8.40
CA VAL A 26 -8.92 -15.09 -6.98
C VAL A 26 -8.11 -13.81 -6.87
N ASN A 27 -8.55 -12.87 -6.04
CA ASN A 27 -7.73 -11.73 -5.69
C ASN A 27 -6.63 -12.16 -4.70
N ILE A 28 -5.38 -11.93 -5.07
CA ILE A 28 -4.22 -12.19 -4.22
C ILE A 28 -3.96 -10.94 -3.39
N PRO A 29 -4.20 -10.95 -2.06
CA PRO A 29 -3.93 -9.79 -1.21
C PRO A 29 -2.48 -9.33 -1.35
N TYR A 30 -2.25 -8.02 -1.35
CA TYR A 30 -0.90 -7.49 -1.51
C TYR A 30 -0.11 -7.62 -0.22
N ASP A 31 0.87 -8.51 -0.23
CA ASP A 31 1.95 -8.62 0.74
C ASP A 31 3.29 -8.59 0.01
N TYR A 32 4.17 -7.67 0.37
CA TYR A 32 5.43 -7.46 -0.35
C TYR A 32 6.30 -8.71 -0.35
N GLN A 33 6.45 -9.40 0.79
CA GLN A 33 7.29 -10.60 0.90
C GLN A 33 6.74 -11.74 0.04
N PHE A 34 5.43 -11.95 0.05
CA PHE A 34 4.79 -12.97 -0.78
C PHE A 34 4.91 -12.63 -2.27
N TYR A 35 4.70 -11.35 -2.63
CA TYR A 35 4.78 -10.90 -4.02
C TYR A 35 6.18 -11.03 -4.62
N GLN A 36 7.25 -10.97 -3.82
CA GLN A 36 8.61 -11.27 -4.31
C GLN A 36 8.72 -12.68 -4.89
N LYS A 37 8.00 -13.65 -4.34
CA LYS A 37 7.95 -15.03 -4.84
C LYS A 37 7.20 -15.16 -6.16
N LEU A 38 6.36 -14.18 -6.51
CA LEU A 38 5.64 -14.10 -7.79
C LEU A 38 6.46 -13.41 -8.89
N ASN A 39 7.54 -12.71 -8.55
CA ASN A 39 8.37 -11.94 -9.51
C ASN A 39 8.78 -12.73 -10.76
N PRO A 40 9.19 -14.02 -10.69
CA PRO A 40 9.57 -14.76 -11.87
C PRO A 40 8.46 -14.91 -12.92
N ALA A 41 7.17 -14.85 -12.48
CA ALA A 41 6.02 -14.90 -13.39
C ALA A 41 5.57 -13.51 -13.83
N VAL A 42 5.66 -12.51 -12.94
CA VAL A 42 5.18 -11.13 -13.16
C VAL A 42 6.12 -10.33 -14.07
N TYR A 43 7.44 -10.48 -13.88
CA TYR A 43 8.48 -9.75 -14.63
C TYR A 43 9.16 -10.61 -15.72
N ASP A 44 8.44 -11.61 -16.25
CA ASP A 44 8.88 -12.36 -17.41
C ASP A 44 8.46 -11.62 -18.69
N GLN A 45 9.43 -11.31 -19.55
CA GLN A 45 9.23 -10.61 -20.84
C GLN A 45 8.19 -11.26 -21.76
N GLN A 46 7.88 -12.54 -21.54
CA GLN A 46 6.88 -13.25 -22.36
C GLN A 46 5.45 -12.95 -21.94
N ASN A 47 5.23 -12.54 -20.67
CA ASN A 47 3.88 -12.51 -20.08
C ASN A 47 3.16 -11.17 -20.23
N LYS A 48 3.80 -10.07 -20.61
CA LYS A 48 3.20 -8.72 -20.75
C LYS A 48 2.26 -8.35 -19.57
N PHE A 49 2.69 -8.61 -18.35
CA PHE A 49 1.86 -8.46 -17.18
C PHE A 49 1.74 -6.98 -16.75
N HIS A 50 0.55 -6.55 -16.34
CA HIS A 50 0.30 -5.23 -15.76
C HIS A 50 0.74 -5.21 -14.29
N SER A 51 2.04 -5.08 -14.06
CA SER A 51 2.67 -5.28 -12.74
C SER A 51 2.49 -4.11 -11.76
N ALA A 52 2.16 -2.92 -12.25
CA ALA A 52 2.06 -1.72 -11.43
C ALA A 52 0.80 -1.72 -10.53
N ILE A 53 -0.29 -2.35 -10.95
CA ILE A 53 -1.55 -2.39 -10.18
C ILE A 53 -1.54 -3.61 -9.27
N LYS A 54 -1.30 -3.41 -7.96
CA LYS A 54 -1.28 -4.50 -6.98
C LYS A 54 -2.68 -4.99 -6.62
N GLY A 55 -2.73 -6.11 -5.87
CA GLY A 55 -3.92 -6.92 -5.75
C GLY A 55 -4.16 -7.66 -7.06
N PHE A 56 -3.19 -8.52 -7.45
CA PHE A 56 -3.28 -9.30 -8.69
C PHE A 56 -4.44 -10.26 -8.64
N TYR A 57 -5.04 -10.51 -9.80
CA TYR A 57 -6.00 -11.59 -9.96
C TYR A 57 -5.27 -12.81 -10.50
N SER A 58 -5.53 -13.98 -9.90
CA SER A 58 -5.12 -15.24 -10.49
C SER A 58 -5.98 -15.47 -11.72
N ASP A 59 -5.35 -15.53 -12.88
CA ASP A 59 -5.93 -16.02 -14.12
C ASP A 59 -5.25 -17.34 -14.48
N ALA A 60 -5.67 -17.99 -15.56
CA ALA A 60 -5.09 -19.26 -16.02
C ALA A 60 -3.67 -19.10 -16.60
N SER A 61 -2.93 -18.10 -16.19
CA SER A 61 -1.60 -17.68 -16.65
C SER A 61 -0.48 -18.33 -15.83
N ALA A 62 0.76 -17.99 -16.19
CA ALA A 62 1.95 -18.33 -15.43
C ALA A 62 1.89 -17.85 -13.96
N LEU A 63 1.13 -16.76 -13.69
CA LEU A 63 0.89 -16.27 -12.34
C LEU A 63 0.10 -17.27 -11.51
N GLN A 64 -1.01 -17.84 -12.05
CA GLN A 64 -1.81 -18.88 -11.37
C GLN A 64 -0.96 -20.10 -11.03
N LEU A 65 -0.20 -20.61 -12.01
CA LEU A 65 0.67 -21.77 -11.78
C LEU A 65 1.71 -21.50 -10.66
N ARG A 66 2.28 -20.30 -10.66
CA ARG A 66 3.24 -19.91 -9.63
C ARG A 66 2.57 -19.76 -8.27
N TYR A 67 1.40 -19.13 -8.21
CA TYR A 67 0.62 -18.98 -6.99
C TYR A 67 0.24 -20.35 -6.40
N ASP A 68 -0.29 -21.25 -7.20
CA ASP A 68 -0.66 -22.59 -6.77
C ASP A 68 0.55 -23.40 -6.26
N SER A 69 1.68 -23.28 -6.94
CA SER A 69 2.94 -23.89 -6.48
C SER A 69 3.37 -23.38 -5.09
N LEU A 70 3.22 -22.07 -4.83
CA LEU A 70 3.56 -21.48 -3.55
C LEU A 70 2.58 -21.88 -2.45
N MET A 71 1.28 -21.88 -2.75
CA MET A 71 0.22 -22.25 -1.80
C MET A 71 0.20 -23.75 -1.47
N ASN A 72 0.83 -24.57 -2.29
CA ASN A 72 1.00 -26.00 -2.06
C ASN A 72 2.46 -26.39 -1.72
N ALA A 73 3.31 -25.43 -1.35
CA ALA A 73 4.71 -25.67 -1.04
C ALA A 73 4.88 -26.69 0.10
N GLY A 74 5.59 -27.80 -0.22
CA GLY A 74 5.85 -28.89 0.75
C GLY A 74 4.62 -29.75 1.08
N THR A 75 3.56 -29.68 0.28
CA THR A 75 2.42 -30.59 0.38
C THR A 75 2.80 -31.91 -0.32
N ASP A 76 2.73 -33.00 0.42
CA ASP A 76 2.93 -34.34 -0.09
C ASP A 76 1.57 -34.99 -0.34
N SER A 77 1.12 -34.99 -1.58
CA SER A 77 -0.17 -35.54 -1.98
C SER A 77 -0.20 -37.09 -1.95
N LEU A 78 0.96 -37.74 -1.93
CA LEU A 78 1.07 -39.19 -1.99
C LEU A 78 0.99 -39.87 -0.63
N ASN A 79 1.27 -39.13 0.45
CA ASN A 79 1.26 -39.69 1.80
C ASN A 79 -0.03 -39.35 2.55
N LYS A 80 -0.76 -40.38 3.00
CA LYS A 80 -1.93 -40.23 3.88
C LYS A 80 -1.47 -39.75 5.29
N ARG A 81 -1.42 -38.44 5.47
CA ARG A 81 -1.09 -37.82 6.77
C ARG A 81 -2.32 -37.75 7.67
N SER A 82 -2.10 -37.72 8.99
CA SER A 82 -3.19 -37.54 9.96
C SER A 82 -3.90 -36.20 9.74
N TRP A 83 -5.17 -36.12 10.15
CA TRP A 83 -5.98 -34.91 10.04
C TRP A 83 -5.28 -33.69 10.66
N VAL A 84 -4.74 -33.85 11.88
CA VAL A 84 -4.01 -32.79 12.59
C VAL A 84 -2.80 -32.30 11.79
N HIS A 85 -2.00 -33.23 11.24
CA HIS A 85 -0.83 -32.87 10.43
C HIS A 85 -1.24 -32.07 9.19
N ARG A 86 -2.29 -32.49 8.47
CA ARG A 86 -2.73 -31.76 7.28
C ARG A 86 -3.18 -30.34 7.61
N LYS A 87 -3.98 -30.15 8.68
CA LYS A 87 -4.47 -28.82 9.11
C LYS A 87 -3.35 -27.90 9.57
N LEU A 88 -2.34 -28.42 10.26
CA LEU A 88 -1.20 -27.62 10.72
C LEU A 88 -0.22 -27.24 9.61
N PHE A 89 -0.05 -28.07 8.56
CA PHE A 89 1.09 -27.91 7.65
C PHE A 89 0.72 -27.77 6.17
N GLN A 90 -0.51 -28.07 5.75
CA GLN A 90 -0.82 -28.23 4.32
C GLN A 90 -2.18 -27.65 3.89
N GLU A 91 -3.16 -27.59 4.76
CA GLU A 91 -4.54 -27.25 4.44
C GLU A 91 -5.01 -26.05 5.24
N HIS A 92 -6.11 -25.43 4.77
CA HIS A 92 -6.89 -24.50 5.60
C HIS A 92 -7.50 -25.22 6.79
N LEU A 93 -7.72 -24.53 7.91
CA LEU A 93 -8.33 -25.09 9.11
C LEU A 93 -9.74 -25.60 8.80
N LEU A 94 -10.56 -24.75 8.19
CA LEU A 94 -11.84 -25.13 7.58
C LEU A 94 -11.72 -24.97 6.07
N ASN A 95 -12.23 -25.93 5.32
CA ASN A 95 -12.16 -25.92 3.87
C ASN A 95 -13.40 -26.63 3.29
N PHE A 96 -14.28 -25.86 2.68
CA PHE A 96 -15.51 -26.33 2.06
C PHE A 96 -15.39 -26.09 0.56
N LYS A 97 -15.40 -27.18 -0.21
CA LYS A 97 -15.24 -27.11 -1.67
C LYS A 97 -16.22 -28.06 -2.34
N ASN A 98 -16.92 -27.51 -3.32
CA ASN A 98 -17.71 -28.27 -4.29
C ASN A 98 -17.53 -27.67 -5.69
N GLU A 99 -18.42 -27.99 -6.64
CA GLU A 99 -18.36 -27.48 -8.02
C GLU A 99 -18.70 -25.97 -8.09
N ASP A 100 -19.54 -25.47 -7.18
CA ASP A 100 -20.06 -24.10 -7.21
C ASP A 100 -19.28 -23.12 -6.33
N TYR A 101 -18.61 -23.61 -5.29
CA TYR A 101 -17.90 -22.74 -4.36
C TYR A 101 -16.68 -23.42 -3.72
N HIS A 102 -15.74 -22.58 -3.34
CA HIS A 102 -14.62 -22.92 -2.47
C HIS A 102 -14.52 -21.87 -1.37
N ILE A 103 -14.80 -22.24 -0.12
CA ILE A 103 -14.76 -21.35 1.04
C ILE A 103 -13.81 -21.94 2.06
N TYR A 104 -12.95 -21.09 2.61
CA TYR A 104 -12.01 -21.49 3.66
C TYR A 104 -12.02 -20.51 4.82
N ALA A 105 -11.62 -21.02 6.00
CA ALA A 105 -11.38 -20.19 7.16
C ALA A 105 -10.18 -20.70 7.96
N ASP A 106 -9.41 -19.75 8.53
CA ASP A 106 -8.22 -20.03 9.31
C ASP A 106 -8.12 -19.10 10.53
N PHE A 107 -7.42 -19.58 11.56
CA PHE A 107 -6.96 -18.76 12.66
C PHE A 107 -5.58 -18.20 12.35
N LEU A 108 -5.38 -16.91 12.59
CA LEU A 108 -4.16 -16.17 12.25
C LEU A 108 -3.44 -15.65 13.51
N PRO A 109 -2.64 -16.50 14.18
CA PRO A 109 -1.82 -16.02 15.30
C PRO A 109 -0.65 -15.16 14.81
N ASP A 110 -0.37 -14.04 15.48
CA ASP A 110 0.88 -13.28 15.34
C ASP A 110 1.42 -12.98 16.75
N LEU A 111 2.24 -13.89 17.26
CA LEU A 111 2.78 -13.85 18.60
C LEU A 111 4.28 -13.61 18.51
N GLN A 112 4.74 -12.48 19.00
CA GLN A 112 6.16 -12.11 18.97
C GLN A 112 6.63 -11.63 20.34
N ILE A 113 7.87 -11.95 20.66
CA ILE A 113 8.62 -11.35 21.75
C ILE A 113 9.91 -10.76 21.21
N GLY A 114 10.42 -9.72 21.83
CA GLY A 114 11.65 -9.09 21.42
C GLY A 114 12.31 -8.25 22.50
N ARG A 115 13.56 -7.89 22.23
CA ARG A 115 14.36 -7.04 23.09
C ARG A 115 15.07 -5.98 22.26
N ASP A 116 14.88 -4.72 22.63
CA ASP A 116 15.72 -3.61 22.17
C ASP A 116 16.89 -3.44 23.14
N PHE A 117 18.11 -3.67 22.64
CA PHE A 117 19.34 -3.57 23.40
C PHE A 117 19.83 -2.13 23.56
N SER A 118 19.43 -1.21 22.67
CA SER A 118 19.80 0.20 22.75
C SER A 118 19.05 0.92 23.87
N GLY A 119 17.73 0.67 23.99
CA GLY A 119 16.86 1.27 25.01
C GLY A 119 16.58 0.36 26.21
N SER A 120 17.18 -0.85 26.28
CA SER A 120 16.90 -1.87 27.30
C SER A 120 15.42 -2.21 27.46
N ARG A 121 14.64 -2.09 26.37
CA ARG A 121 13.19 -2.24 26.33
C ARG A 121 12.77 -3.63 25.82
N SER A 122 11.88 -4.30 26.54
CA SER A 122 11.23 -5.50 26.03
C SER A 122 10.05 -5.12 25.15
N THR A 123 9.87 -5.82 24.04
CA THR A 123 8.75 -5.65 23.11
C THR A 123 7.99 -6.96 23.00
N TRP A 124 6.72 -6.88 22.66
CA TRP A 124 5.89 -8.05 22.40
C TRP A 124 4.69 -7.67 21.51
N MET A 125 4.17 -8.65 20.79
CA MET A 125 2.94 -8.58 20.01
C MET A 125 2.10 -9.81 20.32
N ASN A 126 0.82 -9.62 20.53
CA ASN A 126 -0.18 -10.66 20.69
C ASN A 126 -1.36 -10.34 19.79
N THR A 127 -1.40 -10.99 18.63
CA THR A 127 -2.49 -10.87 17.68
C THR A 127 -3.29 -12.16 17.66
N ARG A 128 -4.60 -12.02 17.80
CA ARG A 128 -5.58 -13.07 17.57
C ARG A 128 -6.36 -12.69 16.32
N GLY A 129 -6.02 -13.31 15.23
CA GLY A 129 -6.64 -13.03 13.94
C GLY A 129 -7.41 -14.20 13.39
N PHE A 130 -8.27 -13.91 12.44
CA PHE A 130 -8.94 -14.91 11.61
C PHE A 130 -9.00 -14.42 10.16
N GLN A 131 -9.09 -15.37 9.24
CA GLN A 131 -9.43 -15.09 7.85
C GLN A 131 -10.58 -15.99 7.41
N VAL A 132 -11.44 -15.44 6.55
CA VAL A 132 -12.42 -16.18 5.76
C VAL A 132 -12.28 -15.69 4.33
N GLY A 133 -12.18 -16.62 3.39
CA GLY A 133 -12.07 -16.25 1.99
C GLY A 133 -12.59 -17.35 1.09
N GLY A 134 -12.69 -17.06 -0.18
CA GLY A 134 -13.13 -18.03 -1.15
C GLY A 134 -13.69 -17.46 -2.43
N GLU A 135 -14.29 -18.36 -3.17
CA GLU A 135 -14.87 -18.13 -4.49
C GLU A 135 -16.28 -18.72 -4.53
N VAL A 136 -17.19 -18.05 -5.22
CA VAL A 136 -18.54 -18.54 -5.49
C VAL A 136 -18.80 -18.44 -6.99
N GLY A 137 -19.04 -19.59 -7.62
CA GLY A 137 -19.01 -19.69 -9.06
C GLY A 137 -17.63 -19.33 -9.60
N LYS A 138 -17.62 -18.85 -10.87
CA LYS A 138 -16.37 -18.42 -11.55
C LYS A 138 -16.16 -16.90 -11.52
N GLN A 139 -17.09 -16.14 -10.94
CA GLN A 139 -17.13 -14.69 -11.07
C GLN A 139 -16.94 -13.95 -9.75
N PHE A 140 -17.28 -14.56 -8.63
CA PHE A 140 -17.16 -13.93 -7.33
C PHE A 140 -15.98 -14.48 -6.55
N SER A 141 -15.20 -13.60 -5.96
CA SER A 141 -14.22 -13.94 -4.94
C SER A 141 -14.30 -12.94 -3.80
N PHE A 142 -13.95 -13.39 -2.60
CA PHE A 142 -13.96 -12.53 -1.44
C PHE A 142 -12.89 -12.94 -0.43
N TYR A 143 -12.46 -12.00 0.37
CA TYR A 143 -11.75 -12.26 1.62
C TYR A 143 -12.18 -11.28 2.70
N LEU A 144 -12.12 -11.76 3.94
CA LEU A 144 -12.33 -11.01 5.16
C LEU A 144 -11.27 -11.46 6.17
N ASN A 145 -10.47 -10.53 6.66
CA ASN A 145 -9.50 -10.79 7.72
C ASN A 145 -9.78 -9.85 8.89
N GLY A 146 -9.79 -10.37 10.09
CA GLY A 146 -9.94 -9.61 11.32
C GLY A 146 -8.81 -9.92 12.28
N TYR A 147 -8.32 -8.89 12.99
CA TYR A 147 -7.20 -8.99 13.92
C TYR A 147 -7.47 -8.16 15.17
N GLU A 148 -7.45 -8.82 16.31
CA GLU A 148 -7.38 -8.18 17.63
C GLU A 148 -5.94 -8.20 18.11
N ASN A 149 -5.38 -7.02 18.30
CA ASN A 149 -3.96 -6.85 18.54
C ASN A 149 -3.72 -6.17 19.89
N GLN A 150 -2.74 -6.67 20.60
CA GLN A 150 -2.13 -6.01 21.75
C GLN A 150 -0.63 -6.03 21.59
N GLY A 151 0.04 -4.94 21.95
CA GLY A 151 1.49 -4.92 21.78
C GLY A 151 2.20 -3.82 22.53
N LYS A 152 3.51 -4.04 22.69
CA LYS A 152 4.47 -3.08 23.20
C LYS A 152 5.59 -2.95 22.17
N PHE A 153 5.73 -1.75 21.63
CA PHE A 153 6.65 -1.46 20.54
C PHE A 153 8.00 -0.91 21.05
N VAL A 154 9.00 -0.95 20.19
CA VAL A 154 10.25 -0.21 20.35
C VAL A 154 9.98 1.31 20.37
N ASP A 155 10.84 2.09 20.99
CA ASP A 155 10.58 3.49 21.31
C ASP A 155 10.22 4.38 20.13
N TYR A 156 10.91 4.26 18.99
CA TYR A 156 10.61 5.11 17.84
C TYR A 156 9.22 4.83 17.23
N VAL A 157 8.79 3.54 17.20
CA VAL A 157 7.44 3.17 16.76
C VAL A 157 6.41 3.67 17.76
N ASN A 158 6.68 3.51 19.07
CA ASN A 158 5.78 3.99 20.11
C ASN A 158 5.62 5.52 20.07
N ARG A 159 6.70 6.28 19.80
CA ARG A 159 6.63 7.74 19.58
C ARG A 159 5.80 8.10 18.35
N PHE A 160 5.97 7.37 17.25
CA PHE A 160 5.11 7.56 16.08
C PHE A 160 3.63 7.38 16.44
N ILE A 161 3.29 6.31 17.17
CA ILE A 161 1.91 6.02 17.60
C ILE A 161 1.36 7.15 18.46
N ILE A 162 2.12 7.63 19.44
CA ILE A 162 1.70 8.71 20.32
C ILE A 162 1.49 10.01 19.55
N ASN A 163 2.42 10.37 18.65
CA ASN A 163 2.37 11.62 17.90
C ASN A 163 1.26 11.63 16.84
N ASN A 164 1.04 10.51 16.16
CA ASN A 164 0.07 10.41 15.06
C ASN A 164 -1.27 9.81 15.50
N GLN A 165 -1.38 9.34 16.76
CA GLN A 165 -2.59 8.70 17.29
C GLN A 165 -3.08 7.52 16.43
N VAL A 166 -2.14 6.75 15.86
CA VAL A 166 -2.43 5.62 14.98
C VAL A 166 -1.30 4.60 15.04
N VAL A 167 -1.64 3.31 15.02
CA VAL A 167 -0.65 2.23 14.83
C VAL A 167 -0.25 2.19 13.35
N PRO A 168 1.06 2.25 13.01
CA PRO A 168 1.53 2.36 11.63
C PRO A 168 0.85 1.38 10.67
N GLY A 169 0.22 1.92 9.63
CA GLY A 169 -0.47 1.17 8.58
C GLY A 169 -1.67 0.35 9.02
N GLN A 170 -2.14 0.46 10.28
CA GLN A 170 -3.21 -0.39 10.77
C GLN A 170 -4.45 0.38 11.21
N GLY A 171 -4.33 1.27 12.16
CA GLY A 171 -5.50 2.01 12.55
C GLY A 171 -5.47 2.49 13.99
N TYR A 172 -6.62 2.94 14.40
CA TYR A 172 -6.90 3.55 15.67
C TYR A 172 -7.27 2.49 16.73
N GLY A 173 -6.92 2.75 17.98
CA GLY A 173 -7.27 1.86 19.08
C GLY A 173 -7.18 2.57 20.43
N LYS A 174 -7.21 1.81 21.51
CA LYS A 174 -6.84 2.31 22.85
C LYS A 174 -5.34 2.48 22.89
N LEU A 175 -4.88 3.71 22.66
CA LEU A 175 -3.47 4.06 22.66
C LEU A 175 -3.04 4.46 24.07
N GLY A 176 -2.21 3.63 24.69
CA GLY A 176 -1.57 3.91 25.97
C GLY A 176 -0.16 4.47 25.77
N ALA A 177 0.44 4.98 26.85
CA ALA A 177 1.80 5.48 26.80
C ALA A 177 2.85 4.42 26.45
N ASP A 178 2.61 3.16 26.80
CA ASP A 178 3.58 2.06 26.66
C ASP A 178 3.01 0.81 25.95
N LYS A 179 1.73 0.53 26.14
CA LYS A 179 1.03 -0.61 25.56
C LYS A 179 -0.11 -0.13 24.67
N GLN A 180 -0.28 -0.78 23.54
CA GLN A 180 -1.29 -0.45 22.54
C GLN A 180 -2.28 -1.62 22.44
N ASP A 181 -3.56 -1.28 22.21
CA ASP A 181 -4.65 -2.24 22.01
C ASP A 181 -5.51 -1.75 20.85
N TRP A 182 -5.56 -2.49 19.75
CA TRP A 182 -6.25 -2.06 18.52
C TRP A 182 -6.79 -3.24 17.71
N SER A 183 -7.86 -2.98 16.98
CA SER A 183 -8.38 -3.90 15.96
C SER A 183 -7.94 -3.46 14.57
N TYR A 184 -7.87 -4.44 13.66
CA TYR A 184 -7.56 -4.21 12.25
C TYR A 184 -8.37 -5.19 11.41
N VAL A 185 -9.03 -4.68 10.38
CA VAL A 185 -9.88 -5.48 9.48
C VAL A 185 -9.51 -5.17 8.05
N THR A 186 -9.46 -6.20 7.19
CA THR A 186 -9.42 -6.07 5.74
C THR A 186 -10.54 -6.88 5.13
N ALA A 187 -11.17 -6.34 4.09
CA ALA A 187 -12.23 -7.03 3.36
C ALA A 187 -12.23 -6.61 1.89
N LEU A 188 -12.50 -7.58 1.03
CA LEU A 188 -12.75 -7.32 -0.39
C LEU A 188 -13.81 -8.28 -0.89
N LEU A 189 -14.83 -7.75 -1.56
CA LEU A 189 -15.73 -8.47 -2.44
C LEU A 189 -15.38 -8.11 -3.89
N SER A 190 -15.12 -9.10 -4.71
CA SER A 190 -14.70 -8.94 -6.09
C SER A 190 -15.65 -9.68 -7.02
N TYR A 191 -16.10 -8.97 -8.06
CA TYR A 191 -16.98 -9.51 -9.10
C TYR A 191 -16.36 -9.31 -10.48
N THR A 192 -16.14 -10.41 -11.20
CA THR A 192 -15.52 -10.46 -12.52
C THR A 192 -16.51 -11.01 -13.54
N PRO A 193 -17.42 -10.20 -14.10
CA PRO A 193 -18.42 -10.67 -15.06
C PRO A 193 -17.83 -11.14 -16.38
N SER A 194 -16.63 -10.68 -16.73
CA SER A 194 -15.93 -11.06 -17.95
C SER A 194 -14.41 -10.91 -17.77
N LYS A 195 -13.62 -11.47 -18.66
CA LYS A 195 -12.16 -11.31 -18.69
C LYS A 195 -11.69 -9.86 -18.86
N TYR A 196 -12.59 -8.95 -19.19
CA TYR A 196 -12.28 -7.53 -19.43
C TYR A 196 -12.56 -6.64 -18.22
N LEU A 197 -13.49 -7.02 -17.33
CA LEU A 197 -14.00 -6.16 -16.28
C LEU A 197 -13.96 -6.86 -14.93
N ASN A 198 -13.51 -6.12 -13.94
CA ASN A 198 -13.59 -6.49 -12.54
C ASN A 198 -14.08 -5.31 -11.70
N PHE A 199 -14.97 -5.60 -10.78
CA PHE A 199 -15.49 -4.67 -9.78
C PHE A 199 -15.06 -5.13 -8.39
N GLY A 200 -14.58 -4.22 -7.59
CA GLY A 200 -14.18 -4.48 -6.20
C GLY A 200 -14.83 -3.51 -5.24
N LEU A 201 -15.45 -4.04 -4.19
CA LEU A 201 -15.90 -3.27 -3.04
C LEU A 201 -15.10 -3.74 -1.83
N GLY A 202 -14.35 -2.84 -1.20
CA GLY A 202 -13.42 -3.23 -0.16
C GLY A 202 -13.25 -2.23 0.96
N TYR A 203 -12.71 -2.73 2.05
CA TYR A 203 -12.10 -1.98 3.15
C TYR A 203 -10.68 -2.50 3.31
N ASP A 204 -9.76 -1.88 2.62
CA ASP A 204 -8.36 -2.32 2.53
C ASP A 204 -7.51 -1.17 1.95
N LYS A 205 -6.30 -1.49 1.54
CA LYS A 205 -5.33 -0.59 0.92
C LYS A 205 -5.25 -0.85 -0.58
N ASN A 206 -4.76 0.14 -1.32
CA ASN A 206 -4.41 -0.01 -2.72
C ASN A 206 -2.96 0.44 -2.93
N PHE A 207 -2.28 -0.16 -3.90
CA PHE A 207 -0.91 0.18 -4.23
C PHE A 207 -0.73 0.26 -5.75
N ILE A 208 -0.11 1.34 -6.23
CA ILE A 208 0.22 1.55 -7.65
C ILE A 208 1.72 1.80 -7.78
N GLY A 209 2.42 0.87 -8.41
CA GLY A 209 3.86 0.95 -8.66
C GLY A 209 4.54 -0.41 -8.74
N ASP A 210 5.80 -0.39 -9.18
CA ASP A 210 6.66 -1.57 -9.26
C ASP A 210 7.71 -1.63 -8.13
N GLY A 211 7.78 -0.60 -7.31
CA GLY A 211 8.70 -0.47 -6.18
C GLY A 211 8.26 -1.15 -4.90
N TYR A 212 9.08 -0.99 -3.87
CA TYR A 212 8.73 -1.25 -2.47
C TYR A 212 7.95 -0.07 -1.89
N ARG A 213 8.36 1.14 -2.24
CA ARG A 213 7.63 2.38 -2.02
C ARG A 213 6.78 2.74 -3.24
N SER A 214 5.87 3.68 -3.09
CA SER A 214 5.21 4.35 -4.21
C SER A 214 5.10 5.85 -3.94
N MET A 215 5.42 6.65 -4.97
CA MET A 215 5.21 8.09 -4.95
C MET A 215 3.80 8.46 -5.43
N LEU A 216 3.04 7.50 -5.98
CA LEU A 216 1.70 7.69 -6.53
C LEU A 216 0.62 7.30 -5.52
N LEU A 217 0.50 6.01 -5.22
CA LEU A 217 -0.43 5.48 -4.21
C LEU A 217 0.21 4.26 -3.55
N SER A 218 0.34 4.31 -2.24
CA SER A 218 1.01 3.32 -1.40
C SER A 218 0.05 2.71 -0.37
N ASP A 219 0.46 1.61 0.22
CA ASP A 219 -0.24 0.89 1.28
C ASP A 219 0.28 1.20 2.70
N VAL A 220 1.01 2.30 2.87
CA VAL A 220 1.59 2.68 4.17
C VAL A 220 0.57 3.26 5.14
N SER A 221 -0.53 3.86 4.64
CA SER A 221 -1.61 4.38 5.48
C SER A 221 -2.51 3.26 6.04
N SER A 222 -3.42 3.62 6.93
CA SER A 222 -4.51 2.74 7.36
C SER A 222 -5.47 2.40 6.21
N ASN A 223 -6.29 1.38 6.41
CA ASN A 223 -7.33 0.99 5.46
C ASN A 223 -8.37 2.09 5.27
N TYR A 224 -9.03 2.06 4.12
CA TYR A 224 -10.16 2.91 3.77
C TYR A 224 -11.20 2.14 2.96
N SER A 225 -12.45 2.58 3.04
CA SER A 225 -13.51 2.03 2.20
C SER A 225 -13.31 2.48 0.75
N PHE A 226 -13.45 1.57 -0.20
CA PHE A 226 -13.33 1.91 -1.61
C PHE A 226 -14.26 1.08 -2.50
N PHE A 227 -14.64 1.69 -3.62
CA PHE A 227 -15.16 1.01 -4.79
C PHE A 227 -14.14 1.13 -5.93
N ARG A 228 -13.82 0.01 -6.57
CA ARG A 228 -12.81 -0.08 -7.61
C ARG A 228 -13.39 -0.73 -8.86
N VAL A 229 -13.09 -0.15 -10.02
CA VAL A 229 -13.35 -0.75 -11.33
C VAL A 229 -12.02 -0.94 -12.04
N ARG A 230 -11.79 -2.15 -12.55
CA ARG A 230 -10.62 -2.48 -13.36
C ARG A 230 -11.08 -3.01 -14.71
N ALA A 231 -10.60 -2.40 -15.79
CA ALA A 231 -10.86 -2.82 -17.18
C ALA A 231 -9.53 -3.20 -17.84
N THR A 232 -9.47 -4.38 -18.47
CA THR A 232 -8.28 -4.86 -19.18
C THR A 232 -8.62 -5.10 -20.62
N LEU A 233 -7.99 -4.37 -21.55
CA LEU A 233 -8.23 -4.40 -22.98
C LEU A 233 -6.89 -4.62 -23.71
N GLY A 234 -6.51 -5.88 -23.90
CA GLY A 234 -5.26 -6.25 -24.56
C GLY A 234 -4.03 -5.74 -23.80
N SER A 235 -3.33 -4.77 -24.39
CA SER A 235 -2.11 -4.19 -23.79
C SER A 235 -2.38 -3.01 -22.85
N VAL A 236 -3.65 -2.64 -22.63
CA VAL A 236 -4.04 -1.53 -21.76
C VAL A 236 -4.87 -2.05 -20.60
N GLN A 237 -4.52 -1.63 -19.39
CA GLN A 237 -5.35 -1.84 -18.20
C GLN A 237 -5.68 -0.48 -17.58
N TYR A 238 -6.95 -0.24 -17.35
CA TYR A 238 -7.45 0.94 -16.65
C TYR A 238 -8.00 0.56 -15.29
N GLN A 239 -7.67 1.34 -14.27
CA GLN A 239 -8.25 1.20 -12.95
C GLN A 239 -8.72 2.54 -12.43
N THR A 240 -9.92 2.58 -11.86
CA THR A 240 -10.40 3.69 -11.05
C THR A 240 -10.72 3.23 -9.64
N ILE A 241 -10.45 4.10 -8.66
CA ILE A 241 -10.68 3.87 -7.23
C ILE A 241 -11.42 5.09 -6.70
N PHE A 242 -12.58 4.87 -6.10
CA PHE A 242 -13.31 5.88 -5.33
C PHE A 242 -13.23 5.48 -3.86
N ALA A 243 -12.55 6.30 -3.07
CA ALA A 243 -12.24 5.98 -1.69
C ALA A 243 -12.82 7.02 -0.73
N TYR A 244 -13.39 6.53 0.37
CA TYR A 244 -13.76 7.35 1.52
C TYR A 244 -12.76 7.15 2.64
N MET A 245 -12.18 8.24 3.11
CA MET A 245 -11.07 8.29 4.04
C MET A 245 -11.40 9.18 5.22
N LEU A 246 -10.63 9.05 6.31
CA LEU A 246 -10.79 9.83 7.53
C LEU A 246 -9.55 10.65 7.85
N ASP A 247 -9.75 11.82 8.44
CA ASP A 247 -8.69 12.64 9.02
C ASP A 247 -9.02 13.00 10.49
N PRO A 248 -8.63 12.15 11.46
CA PRO A 248 -8.88 12.39 12.88
C PRO A 248 -8.18 13.64 13.43
N GLY A 249 -7.13 14.10 12.76
CA GLY A 249 -6.39 15.31 13.15
C GLY A 249 -6.99 16.61 12.61
N ALA A 250 -8.00 16.55 11.74
CA ALA A 250 -8.67 17.74 11.24
C ALA A 250 -9.65 18.31 12.29
N PRO A 251 -9.78 19.65 12.40
CA PRO A 251 -10.75 20.26 13.32
C PRO A 251 -12.16 19.75 13.06
N ARG A 252 -12.87 19.33 14.09
CA ARG A 252 -14.25 18.85 13.99
C ARG A 252 -15.20 20.00 13.65
N LEU A 253 -16.25 19.69 12.87
CA LEU A 253 -17.31 20.68 12.55
C LEU A 253 -18.23 20.96 13.73
N SER A 254 -18.27 20.09 14.73
CA SER A 254 -19.09 20.20 15.92
C SER A 254 -18.36 19.61 17.12
N ASN A 255 -18.60 20.17 18.30
CA ASN A 255 -18.16 19.59 19.56
C ASN A 255 -18.99 18.35 19.98
N ASP A 256 -20.05 18.04 19.28
CA ASP A 256 -20.84 16.84 19.49
C ASP A 256 -20.02 15.60 19.15
N ARG A 257 -19.84 14.73 20.14
CA ARG A 257 -19.08 13.48 20.00
C ARG A 257 -19.71 12.50 18.99
N THR A 258 -20.97 12.68 18.65
CA THR A 258 -21.69 11.85 17.67
C THR A 258 -21.34 12.19 16.21
N THR A 259 -20.72 13.34 15.93
CA THR A 259 -20.37 13.75 14.57
C THR A 259 -19.15 13.02 14.00
N GLY A 260 -18.37 12.32 14.83
CA GLY A 260 -17.21 11.55 14.40
C GLY A 260 -16.03 12.41 13.87
N ASP A 261 -15.08 11.74 13.23
CA ASP A 261 -13.92 12.39 12.62
C ASP A 261 -14.27 12.95 11.24
N ARG A 262 -13.46 13.91 10.75
CA ARG A 262 -13.66 14.54 9.45
C ARG A 262 -13.40 13.54 8.32
N GLY A 263 -14.37 13.44 7.41
CA GLY A 263 -14.28 12.61 6.21
C GLY A 263 -13.71 13.38 5.02
N LYS A 264 -13.06 12.65 4.12
CA LYS A 264 -12.64 13.11 2.80
C LYS A 264 -12.74 12.01 1.76
N TRP A 265 -12.89 12.43 0.53
CA TRP A 265 -12.97 11.54 -0.62
C TRP A 265 -11.69 11.58 -1.46
N MET A 266 -11.43 10.49 -2.15
CA MET A 266 -10.44 10.42 -3.21
C MET A 266 -11.04 9.71 -4.43
N ALA A 267 -10.85 10.29 -5.61
CA ALA A 267 -11.00 9.61 -6.89
C ALA A 267 -9.61 9.47 -7.51
N ALA A 268 -9.19 8.23 -7.77
CA ALA A 268 -7.90 7.95 -8.40
C ALA A 268 -8.12 7.16 -9.68
N HIS A 269 -7.47 7.57 -10.77
CA HIS A 269 -7.50 6.94 -12.08
C HIS A 269 -6.08 6.55 -12.49
N TYR A 270 -5.93 5.35 -13.01
CA TYR A 270 -4.65 4.87 -13.50
C TYR A 270 -4.83 4.09 -14.80
N VAL A 271 -4.11 4.48 -15.83
CA VAL A 271 -4.01 3.77 -17.10
C VAL A 271 -2.62 3.16 -17.19
N ASP A 272 -2.53 1.86 -17.34
CA ASP A 272 -1.28 1.13 -17.58
C ASP A 272 -1.26 0.59 -19.01
N TRP A 273 -0.27 1.01 -19.77
CA TRP A 273 -0.10 0.60 -21.18
C TRP A 273 1.21 -0.14 -21.39
N ASN A 274 1.13 -1.42 -21.71
CA ASN A 274 2.25 -2.21 -22.18
C ASN A 274 2.53 -1.86 -23.65
N ALA A 275 3.22 -0.71 -23.87
CA ALA A 275 3.46 -0.14 -25.20
C ALA A 275 4.27 -1.07 -26.11
N THR A 276 5.22 -1.81 -25.52
CA THR A 276 5.99 -2.86 -26.21
C THR A 276 6.07 -4.12 -25.34
N LYS A 277 6.80 -5.13 -25.79
CA LYS A 277 7.09 -6.33 -24.98
C LYS A 277 7.96 -6.03 -23.74
N ARG A 278 8.69 -4.91 -23.76
CA ARG A 278 9.65 -4.55 -22.71
C ARG A 278 9.33 -3.25 -21.99
N PHE A 279 8.50 -2.40 -22.58
CA PHE A 279 8.23 -1.06 -22.06
C PHE A 279 6.76 -0.88 -21.72
N SER A 280 6.51 -0.48 -20.49
CA SER A 280 5.19 -0.09 -19.99
C SER A 280 5.23 1.35 -19.50
N VAL A 281 4.16 2.08 -19.76
CA VAL A 281 3.94 3.43 -19.27
C VAL A 281 2.58 3.52 -18.61
N GLY A 282 2.53 4.09 -17.42
CA GLY A 282 1.31 4.33 -16.67
C GLY A 282 1.07 5.81 -16.43
N PHE A 283 -0.18 6.24 -16.55
CA PHE A 283 -0.63 7.59 -16.23
C PHE A 283 -1.55 7.53 -15.01
N PHE A 284 -1.21 8.31 -14.02
CA PHE A 284 -1.92 8.40 -12.74
C PHE A 284 -2.52 9.78 -12.56
N GLN A 285 -3.73 9.81 -12.03
CA GLN A 285 -4.35 11.03 -11.53
C GLN A 285 -5.11 10.70 -10.24
N ALA A 286 -4.98 11.56 -9.23
CA ALA A 286 -5.80 11.49 -8.03
C ALA A 286 -6.30 12.88 -7.65
N VAL A 287 -7.56 12.95 -7.25
CA VAL A 287 -8.16 14.16 -6.68
C VAL A 287 -8.64 13.85 -5.28
N THR A 288 -8.34 14.72 -4.31
CA THR A 288 -8.82 14.62 -2.94
C THR A 288 -9.64 15.85 -2.57
N TRP A 289 -10.76 15.62 -1.85
CA TRP A 289 -11.64 16.70 -1.39
C TRP A 289 -12.34 16.37 -0.07
N ALA A 290 -12.73 17.40 0.68
CA ALA A 290 -13.46 17.27 1.92
C ALA A 290 -14.88 16.74 1.72
N ASP A 291 -15.34 15.80 2.56
CA ASP A 291 -16.75 15.33 2.56
C ASP A 291 -17.73 16.43 2.98
N ALA A 292 -17.31 17.29 3.88
CA ALA A 292 -18.08 18.42 4.37
C ALA A 292 -17.17 19.61 4.68
N GLN A 293 -17.70 20.81 4.52
CA GLN A 293 -17.11 22.08 4.94
C GLN A 293 -18.02 22.75 5.96
N GLU A 294 -17.57 23.85 6.56
CA GLU A 294 -18.36 24.60 7.50
C GLU A 294 -19.67 25.07 6.84
N GLY A 295 -20.79 24.66 7.41
CA GLY A 295 -22.15 25.00 6.91
C GLY A 295 -22.69 24.15 5.76
N ALA A 296 -21.93 23.22 5.14
CA ALA A 296 -22.41 22.41 4.03
C ALA A 296 -21.78 21.01 3.96
N LYS A 297 -22.63 20.00 3.77
CA LYS A 297 -22.19 18.66 3.37
C LYS A 297 -22.05 18.60 1.84
N ARG A 298 -20.87 18.24 1.35
CA ARG A 298 -20.58 18.08 -0.07
C ARG A 298 -20.83 16.64 -0.56
N GLY A 299 -20.33 15.66 0.20
CA GLY A 299 -20.40 14.24 -0.15
C GLY A 299 -19.53 13.87 -1.35
N PHE A 300 -19.92 12.80 -2.04
CA PHE A 300 -19.25 12.33 -3.25
C PHE A 300 -19.57 13.22 -4.45
N ASP A 301 -18.53 13.66 -5.15
CA ASP A 301 -18.67 14.48 -6.36
C ASP A 301 -18.64 13.61 -7.62
N PHE A 302 -19.80 13.49 -8.28
CA PHE A 302 -19.98 12.67 -9.49
C PHE A 302 -19.17 13.15 -10.70
N ASN A 303 -18.68 14.39 -10.69
CA ASN A 303 -17.81 14.88 -11.76
C ASN A 303 -16.48 14.10 -11.82
N TYR A 304 -16.05 13.47 -10.73
CA TYR A 304 -14.82 12.68 -10.67
C TYR A 304 -14.98 11.22 -11.09
N ILE A 305 -16.17 10.79 -11.52
CA ILE A 305 -16.37 9.45 -12.12
C ILE A 305 -15.80 9.37 -13.55
N HIS A 306 -15.67 10.50 -14.22
CA HIS A 306 -15.37 10.56 -15.65
C HIS A 306 -13.98 9.94 -15.95
N PRO A 307 -13.91 8.89 -16.80
CA PRO A 307 -12.65 8.16 -17.07
C PRO A 307 -11.62 9.00 -17.85
N PHE A 308 -12.06 10.06 -18.54
CA PHE A 308 -11.19 10.97 -19.30
C PHE A 308 -10.79 12.23 -18.52
N ILE A 309 -10.81 12.14 -17.22
CA ILE A 309 -10.51 13.26 -16.31
C ILE A 309 -9.12 13.86 -16.55
N PHE A 310 -8.16 13.09 -17.08
CA PHE A 310 -6.85 13.58 -17.51
C PHE A 310 -6.90 14.76 -18.50
N LEU A 311 -8.00 14.88 -19.24
CA LEU A 311 -8.20 15.93 -20.24
C LEU A 311 -8.93 17.16 -19.68
N ARG A 312 -9.42 17.10 -18.43
CA ARG A 312 -10.17 18.19 -17.83
C ARG A 312 -9.32 18.89 -16.76
N PRO A 313 -8.94 20.14 -16.97
CA PRO A 313 -8.29 20.95 -15.94
C PRO A 313 -9.34 21.36 -14.89
N ILE A 314 -9.53 20.52 -13.87
CA ILE A 314 -10.56 20.69 -12.84
C ILE A 314 -10.29 21.96 -12.03
N GLU A 315 -9.04 22.26 -11.74
CA GLU A 315 -8.62 23.46 -11.00
C GLU A 315 -8.94 24.77 -11.77
N SER A 316 -9.03 24.73 -13.10
CA SER A 316 -9.32 25.92 -13.91
C SER A 316 -10.82 26.21 -14.08
N THR A 317 -11.67 25.24 -13.79
CA THR A 317 -13.13 25.40 -13.94
C THR A 317 -13.81 25.85 -12.65
N ASN A 318 -13.10 25.79 -11.50
CA ASN A 318 -13.66 26.15 -10.21
C ASN A 318 -12.58 26.82 -9.34
N THR A 319 -12.37 28.12 -9.53
CA THR A 319 -11.30 28.92 -8.89
C THR A 319 -11.40 28.99 -7.36
N THR A 320 -12.50 28.50 -6.78
CA THR A 320 -12.76 28.52 -5.34
C THR A 320 -12.77 27.13 -4.70
N SER A 321 -12.55 26.05 -5.48
CA SER A 321 -12.55 24.69 -4.94
C SER A 321 -11.25 24.38 -4.22
N PRO A 322 -11.31 23.90 -2.97
CA PRO A 322 -10.13 23.44 -2.23
C PRO A 322 -9.66 22.05 -2.68
N ASP A 323 -10.17 21.53 -3.80
CA ASP A 323 -9.83 20.19 -4.29
C ASP A 323 -8.40 20.16 -4.81
N LYS A 324 -7.66 19.11 -4.45
CA LYS A 324 -6.27 18.99 -4.87
C LYS A 324 -6.08 17.84 -5.83
N MET A 325 -5.65 18.18 -7.04
CA MET A 325 -5.28 17.22 -8.07
C MET A 325 -3.78 16.89 -8.03
N ARG A 326 -3.47 15.63 -8.32
CA ARG A 326 -2.11 15.09 -8.48
C ARG A 326 -2.03 14.30 -9.76
N LEU A 327 -0.98 14.54 -10.52
CA LEU A 327 -0.69 13.83 -11.75
C LEU A 327 0.56 12.96 -11.56
N GLY A 328 0.61 11.81 -12.22
CA GLY A 328 1.76 10.94 -12.12
C GLY A 328 2.04 10.12 -13.36
N LEU A 329 3.30 9.73 -13.47
CA LEU A 329 3.79 8.79 -14.47
C LEU A 329 4.41 7.59 -13.74
N ASN A 330 4.19 6.40 -14.28
CA ASN A 330 4.88 5.18 -13.88
C ASN A 330 5.50 4.56 -15.12
N LEU A 331 6.78 4.27 -15.06
CA LEU A 331 7.54 3.72 -16.16
C LEU A 331 8.15 2.38 -15.74
N LYS A 332 8.10 1.38 -16.62
CA LYS A 332 8.80 0.11 -16.44
C LYS A 332 9.47 -0.30 -17.73
N TYR A 333 10.74 -0.69 -17.65
CA TYR A 333 11.52 -1.23 -18.75
C TYR A 333 12.16 -2.56 -18.36
N GLU A 334 11.79 -3.64 -19.01
CA GLU A 334 12.37 -4.97 -18.81
C GLU A 334 13.71 -5.07 -19.51
N LEU A 335 14.77 -4.78 -18.76
CA LEU A 335 16.15 -4.70 -19.25
C LEU A 335 16.68 -6.08 -19.64
N LEU A 336 16.46 -7.09 -18.79
CA LEU A 336 16.86 -8.48 -18.97
C LEU A 336 15.66 -9.39 -18.72
N LYS A 337 15.77 -10.68 -19.04
CA LYS A 337 14.66 -11.66 -18.88
C LYS A 337 14.00 -11.65 -17.49
N LYS A 338 14.74 -11.28 -16.45
CA LYS A 338 14.29 -11.30 -15.04
C LYS A 338 14.66 -10.04 -14.30
N THR A 339 14.93 -8.94 -15.00
CA THR A 339 15.34 -7.65 -14.42
C THR A 339 14.57 -6.53 -15.08
N ALA A 340 13.91 -5.71 -14.28
CA ALA A 340 13.21 -4.53 -14.72
C ALA A 340 13.78 -3.25 -14.06
N LEU A 341 13.94 -2.22 -14.84
CA LEU A 341 14.07 -0.84 -14.38
C LEU A 341 12.67 -0.25 -14.26
N TYR A 342 12.45 0.56 -13.24
CA TYR A 342 11.18 1.26 -13.08
C TYR A 342 11.40 2.65 -12.49
N GLY A 343 10.41 3.50 -12.65
CA GLY A 343 10.43 4.82 -12.07
C GLY A 343 9.06 5.43 -11.99
N GLN A 344 8.90 6.36 -11.06
CA GLN A 344 7.70 7.16 -10.91
C GLN A 344 8.05 8.64 -10.88
N PHE A 345 7.17 9.44 -11.43
CA PHE A 345 7.18 10.89 -11.29
C PHE A 345 5.78 11.33 -10.85
N MET A 346 5.70 12.10 -9.80
CA MET A 346 4.46 12.68 -9.31
C MET A 346 4.57 14.19 -9.29
N LEU A 347 3.55 14.87 -9.79
CA LEU A 347 3.47 16.32 -9.92
C LEU A 347 2.21 16.84 -9.24
N GLU A 348 2.35 17.81 -8.34
CA GLU A 348 1.22 18.52 -7.73
C GLU A 348 1.12 19.96 -8.23
N GLU A 349 2.22 20.68 -8.25
CA GLU A 349 2.28 22.07 -8.70
C GLU A 349 3.61 22.32 -9.42
N PHE A 350 3.54 23.09 -10.49
CA PHE A 350 4.73 23.40 -11.29
C PHE A 350 4.61 24.78 -11.93
N THR A 351 5.57 25.64 -11.61
CA THR A 351 5.72 26.94 -12.26
C THR A 351 7.02 26.92 -13.05
N ALA A 352 6.91 26.72 -14.36
CA ALA A 352 8.06 26.55 -15.26
C ALA A 352 9.09 27.67 -15.15
N LYS A 353 8.64 28.94 -15.15
CA LYS A 353 9.49 30.11 -14.98
C LYS A 353 10.37 30.02 -13.72
N GLU A 354 9.78 29.68 -12.59
CA GLU A 354 10.46 29.58 -11.31
C GLU A 354 11.35 28.33 -11.21
N PHE A 355 10.97 27.25 -11.89
CA PHE A 355 11.80 26.04 -11.98
C PHE A 355 13.11 26.30 -12.71
N PHE A 356 13.01 26.91 -13.92
CA PHE A 356 14.19 27.21 -14.72
C PHE A 356 15.03 28.37 -14.16
N ALA A 357 14.44 29.23 -13.33
CA ALA A 357 15.19 30.26 -12.60
C ALA A 357 16.15 29.66 -11.55
N GLY A 358 15.98 28.41 -11.14
CA GLY A 358 16.88 27.69 -10.24
C GLY A 358 16.93 28.21 -8.80
N LYS A 359 15.99 29.08 -8.40
CA LYS A 359 15.98 29.77 -7.10
C LYS A 359 15.33 28.96 -5.98
N GLY A 360 14.98 27.69 -6.23
CA GLY A 360 14.34 26.84 -5.22
C GLY A 360 12.96 27.34 -4.81
N TYR A 361 12.08 27.65 -5.77
CA TYR A 361 10.72 28.09 -5.49
C TYR A 361 9.91 26.98 -4.81
N TRP A 362 9.24 27.30 -3.70
CA TRP A 362 8.54 26.34 -2.83
C TRP A 362 7.42 25.58 -3.53
N ALA A 363 6.65 26.25 -4.41
CA ALA A 363 5.47 25.68 -5.04
C ALA A 363 5.79 24.71 -6.19
N ASN A 364 7.04 24.53 -6.59
CA ASN A 364 7.42 23.44 -7.47
C ASN A 364 7.45 22.12 -6.68
N LYS A 365 6.30 21.45 -6.59
CA LYS A 365 6.04 20.26 -5.76
C LYS A 365 6.00 19.03 -6.63
N TYR A 366 6.98 18.16 -6.47
CA TYR A 366 7.05 16.88 -7.19
C TYR A 366 7.81 15.83 -6.38
N ALA A 367 7.55 14.57 -6.73
CA ALA A 367 8.27 13.42 -6.20
C ALA A 367 8.78 12.52 -7.32
N ILE A 368 9.89 11.83 -7.05
CA ILE A 368 10.57 10.96 -8.01
C ILE A 368 10.92 9.64 -7.33
N GLN A 369 10.71 8.54 -8.06
CA GLN A 369 11.23 7.23 -7.73
C GLN A 369 12.00 6.67 -8.93
N LEU A 370 13.14 6.05 -8.67
CA LEU A 370 13.90 5.27 -9.65
C LEU A 370 14.33 3.97 -8.99
N GLY A 371 14.21 2.86 -9.70
CA GLY A 371 14.59 1.59 -9.13
C GLY A 371 14.93 0.53 -10.16
N VAL A 372 15.56 -0.51 -9.64
CA VAL A 372 15.83 -1.76 -10.34
C VAL A 372 15.37 -2.92 -9.47
N ARG A 373 14.73 -3.89 -10.07
CA ARG A 373 14.30 -5.13 -9.41
C ARG A 373 14.48 -6.32 -10.30
N GLY A 374 14.60 -7.47 -9.71
CA GLY A 374 14.71 -8.70 -10.47
C GLY A 374 14.70 -9.95 -9.60
N SER A 375 14.82 -11.09 -10.29
CA SER A 375 14.95 -12.40 -9.67
C SER A 375 16.18 -13.13 -10.20
N ASP A 376 16.59 -14.16 -9.45
CA ASP A 376 17.74 -15.03 -9.74
C ASP A 376 19.08 -14.25 -9.85
N LEU A 377 19.28 -13.30 -8.94
CA LEU A 377 20.53 -12.54 -8.83
C LEU A 377 21.74 -13.48 -8.75
N PHE A 378 22.79 -13.18 -9.52
CA PHE A 378 23.99 -14.01 -9.64
C PHE A 378 23.71 -15.48 -10.02
N LYS A 379 22.59 -15.74 -10.74
CA LYS A 379 22.10 -17.08 -11.11
C LYS A 379 21.68 -17.96 -9.91
N VAL A 380 21.50 -17.36 -8.73
CA VAL A 380 20.96 -18.05 -7.56
C VAL A 380 19.43 -18.06 -7.65
N THR A 381 18.87 -19.22 -7.91
CA THR A 381 17.41 -19.40 -8.10
C THR A 381 16.64 -18.92 -6.89
N ASN A 382 15.56 -18.14 -7.12
CA ASN A 382 14.70 -17.51 -6.12
C ASN A 382 15.39 -16.44 -5.23
N LEU A 383 16.58 -15.95 -5.60
CA LEU A 383 17.16 -14.76 -4.99
C LEU A 383 16.62 -13.52 -5.71
N ASN A 384 15.61 -12.88 -5.10
CA ASN A 384 15.02 -11.65 -5.59
C ASN A 384 15.73 -10.45 -4.99
N TYR A 385 15.84 -9.37 -5.76
CA TYR A 385 16.47 -8.14 -5.34
C TYR A 385 15.69 -6.91 -5.78
N LEU A 386 15.88 -5.83 -5.04
CA LEU A 386 15.39 -4.51 -5.38
C LEU A 386 16.39 -3.47 -4.84
N ALA A 387 16.67 -2.45 -5.66
CA ALA A 387 17.33 -1.23 -5.21
C ALA A 387 16.53 -0.03 -5.72
N GLU A 388 16.31 0.95 -4.84
CA GLU A 388 15.35 2.04 -5.07
C GLU A 388 15.89 3.35 -4.54
N PHE A 389 15.67 4.42 -5.28
CA PHE A 389 15.84 5.80 -4.86
C PHE A 389 14.51 6.50 -4.88
N ASN A 390 14.17 7.15 -3.77
CA ASN A 390 12.94 7.91 -3.56
C ASN A 390 13.26 9.35 -3.14
N SER A 391 12.51 10.30 -3.63
CA SER A 391 12.68 11.70 -3.23
C SER A 391 11.39 12.48 -3.42
N ALA A 392 11.03 13.30 -2.44
CA ALA A 392 9.97 14.29 -2.58
C ALA A 392 10.46 15.66 -2.13
N ARG A 393 10.12 16.69 -2.90
CA ARG A 393 10.44 18.07 -2.54
C ARG A 393 9.68 18.51 -1.30
N PRO A 394 10.15 19.54 -0.58
CA PRO A 394 9.39 20.18 0.48
C PRO A 394 7.99 20.58 0.01
N TYR A 395 7.02 20.48 0.91
CA TYR A 395 5.58 20.78 0.71
C TYR A 395 4.83 19.87 -0.27
N THR A 396 5.49 18.89 -0.90
CA THR A 396 4.82 17.85 -1.71
C THR A 396 3.90 17.04 -0.80
N TYR A 397 2.69 16.70 -1.27
CA TYR A 397 1.60 16.03 -0.55
C TYR A 397 0.86 16.87 0.49
N SER A 398 1.33 18.08 0.82
CA SER A 398 0.62 19.01 1.70
C SER A 398 -0.35 19.90 0.93
N HIS A 399 -1.34 20.47 1.64
CA HIS A 399 -2.28 21.44 1.09
C HIS A 399 -2.58 22.54 2.12
N PHE A 400 -3.14 23.69 1.68
CA PHE A 400 -3.58 24.72 2.63
C PHE A 400 -4.74 24.23 3.49
N ASP A 401 -5.69 23.49 2.91
CA ASP A 401 -6.73 22.75 3.62
C ASP A 401 -6.23 21.32 3.93
N ARG A 402 -6.15 20.99 5.19
CA ARG A 402 -5.72 19.69 5.68
C ARG A 402 -6.53 18.52 5.08
N LEU A 403 -7.82 18.70 4.81
CA LEU A 403 -8.67 17.65 4.23
C LEU A 403 -8.35 17.36 2.75
N SER A 404 -7.66 18.25 2.06
CA SER A 404 -7.23 18.06 0.68
C SER A 404 -5.77 17.59 0.56
N ASN A 405 -5.04 17.40 1.66
CA ASN A 405 -3.71 16.79 1.65
C ASN A 405 -3.77 15.32 1.19
N TYR A 406 -2.61 14.75 0.82
CA TYR A 406 -2.51 13.37 0.36
C TYR A 406 -2.24 12.39 1.50
N ALA A 407 -3.23 12.24 2.37
CA ALA A 407 -3.14 11.44 3.58
C ALA A 407 -4.47 10.79 3.95
N ASN A 408 -4.40 9.71 4.72
CA ASN A 408 -5.52 9.03 5.36
C ASN A 408 -5.11 8.65 6.79
N TYR A 409 -5.98 8.91 7.74
CA TYR A 409 -5.81 8.48 9.12
C TYR A 409 -4.47 8.90 9.74
N ASN A 410 -4.10 10.18 9.58
CA ASN A 410 -2.82 10.78 10.01
C ASN A 410 -1.57 10.10 9.42
N GLN A 411 -1.68 9.47 8.25
CA GLN A 411 -0.59 8.83 7.54
C GLN A 411 -0.61 9.18 6.05
N SER A 412 0.57 9.28 5.43
CA SER A 412 0.70 9.54 4.00
C SER A 412 0.08 8.44 3.13
N LEU A 413 -0.53 8.81 2.01
CA LEU A 413 -0.97 7.88 0.95
C LEU A 413 0.16 7.51 -0.04
N ALA A 414 1.30 8.18 0.06
CA ALA A 414 2.48 7.90 -0.77
C ALA A 414 3.63 7.34 0.10
N HIS A 415 4.69 8.11 0.30
CA HIS A 415 5.86 7.68 1.06
C HIS A 415 5.68 7.95 2.57
N PRO A 416 6.14 7.07 3.48
CA PRO A 416 5.98 7.27 4.93
C PRO A 416 6.66 8.53 5.46
N LEU A 417 7.74 9.01 4.84
CA LEU A 417 8.43 10.25 5.22
C LEU A 417 7.71 11.53 4.75
N GLY A 418 6.59 11.42 4.02
CA GLY A 418 5.85 12.60 3.53
C GLY A 418 6.61 13.39 2.48
N GLY A 419 6.91 14.66 2.75
CA GLY A 419 7.71 15.56 1.89
C GLY A 419 9.13 15.80 2.41
N ASN A 420 9.91 16.62 1.67
CA ASN A 420 11.23 17.11 2.11
C ASN A 420 12.24 15.99 2.44
N PHE A 421 12.33 14.94 1.61
CA PHE A 421 13.22 13.80 1.85
C PHE A 421 13.85 13.26 0.57
N ARG A 422 14.94 12.48 0.76
CA ARG A 422 15.47 11.49 -0.18
C ARG A 422 15.82 10.21 0.57
N GLU A 423 15.58 9.07 -0.06
CA GLU A 423 15.84 7.74 0.48
C GLU A 423 16.54 6.88 -0.56
N PHE A 424 17.50 6.07 -0.11
CA PHE A 424 18.08 4.94 -0.85
C PHE A 424 17.70 3.67 -0.10
N LEU A 425 17.16 2.69 -0.80
CA LEU A 425 16.65 1.45 -0.24
C LEU A 425 17.16 0.26 -1.04
N GLY A 426 17.55 -0.80 -0.35
CA GLY A 426 17.93 -2.08 -0.94
C GLY A 426 17.27 -3.25 -0.22
N LEU A 427 16.74 -4.20 -0.98
CA LEU A 427 16.09 -5.42 -0.48
C LEU A 427 16.64 -6.65 -1.18
N LEU A 428 16.89 -7.68 -0.40
CA LEU A 428 17.21 -9.02 -0.87
C LEU A 428 16.24 -10.03 -0.25
N ASN A 429 15.65 -10.89 -1.06
CA ASN A 429 14.74 -11.93 -0.59
C ASN A 429 15.13 -13.25 -1.22
N TYR A 430 15.50 -14.23 -0.40
CA TYR A 430 15.88 -15.56 -0.83
C TYR A 430 14.90 -16.59 -0.27
N SER A 431 14.38 -17.45 -1.13
CA SER A 431 13.48 -18.54 -0.74
C SER A 431 14.06 -19.89 -1.15
N TYR A 432 14.23 -20.78 -0.18
CA TYR A 432 14.68 -22.15 -0.40
C TYR A 432 13.78 -23.14 0.35
N LYS A 433 13.02 -23.94 -0.41
CA LYS A 433 12.01 -24.86 0.16
C LYS A 433 11.02 -24.07 1.06
N ARG A 434 11.04 -24.28 2.36
CA ARG A 434 10.22 -23.62 3.38
C ARG A 434 10.96 -22.50 4.13
N PHE A 435 12.21 -22.24 3.80
CA PHE A 435 12.97 -21.14 4.38
C PHE A 435 12.88 -19.89 3.53
N ASP A 436 12.62 -18.77 4.18
CA ASP A 436 12.67 -17.43 3.62
C ASP A 436 13.68 -16.60 4.38
N VAL A 437 14.59 -15.96 3.65
CA VAL A 437 15.59 -15.04 4.21
C VAL A 437 15.37 -13.69 3.55
N GLN A 438 15.29 -12.64 4.34
CA GLN A 438 15.16 -11.27 3.87
C GLN A 438 16.24 -10.39 4.50
N GLY A 439 16.84 -9.54 3.67
CA GLY A 439 17.70 -8.44 4.08
C GLY A 439 17.13 -7.13 3.54
N GLU A 440 17.14 -6.10 4.36
CA GLU A 440 16.73 -4.74 4.02
C GLU A 440 17.75 -3.76 4.54
N ALA A 441 18.13 -2.78 3.72
CA ALA A 441 18.99 -1.68 4.10
C ALA A 441 18.45 -0.39 3.50
N SER A 442 18.28 0.66 4.32
CA SER A 442 17.92 1.97 3.83
C SER A 442 18.71 3.10 4.49
N TYR A 443 18.90 4.16 3.73
CA TYR A 443 19.42 5.43 4.18
C TYR A 443 18.49 6.53 3.70
N ALA A 444 18.00 7.35 4.63
CA ALA A 444 17.20 8.52 4.30
C ALA A 444 17.80 9.79 4.90
N ARG A 445 17.68 10.90 4.16
CA ARG A 445 17.87 12.25 4.66
C ARG A 445 16.61 13.05 4.47
N TYR A 446 16.11 13.62 5.55
CA TYR A 446 14.90 14.43 5.55
C TYR A 446 15.03 15.64 6.48
N GLY A 447 14.13 16.61 6.33
CA GLY A 447 14.12 17.80 7.16
C GLY A 447 12.93 17.78 8.10
N LEU A 448 13.20 17.93 9.41
CA LEU A 448 12.16 18.14 10.42
C LEU A 448 11.90 19.64 10.59
N ASP A 449 10.68 19.96 10.98
CA ASP A 449 10.28 21.33 11.25
C ASP A 449 10.67 21.74 12.68
N PRO A 450 11.47 22.80 12.89
CA PRO A 450 11.63 23.42 14.20
C PRO A 450 10.28 23.92 14.76
N ALA A 451 10.20 24.10 16.07
CA ALA A 451 9.00 24.61 16.71
C ALA A 451 8.54 25.96 16.09
N GLY A 452 7.26 26.03 15.72
CA GLY A 452 6.66 27.21 15.09
C GLY A 452 7.03 27.46 13.62
N MET A 453 7.82 26.58 13.01
CA MET A 453 8.23 26.70 11.61
C MET A 453 7.62 25.59 10.75
N ASN A 454 7.59 25.80 9.43
CA ASN A 454 7.15 24.83 8.45
C ASN A 454 8.10 24.83 7.25
N TYR A 455 8.92 23.79 7.14
CA TYR A 455 9.84 23.56 6.07
C TYR A 455 9.37 22.47 5.09
N GLY A 456 8.10 22.05 5.22
CA GLY A 456 7.43 21.16 4.26
C GLY A 456 7.80 19.69 4.37
N GLY A 457 8.25 19.23 5.53
CA GLY A 457 8.38 17.81 5.87
C GLY A 457 7.05 17.23 6.32
N ASP A 458 6.33 17.96 7.17
CA ASP A 458 5.03 17.55 7.70
C ASP A 458 3.91 17.90 6.71
N ILE A 459 3.34 16.89 6.06
CA ILE A 459 2.25 17.03 5.08
C ILE A 459 0.90 17.41 5.71
N PHE A 460 0.79 17.43 7.02
CA PHE A 460 -0.41 17.82 7.76
C PHE A 460 -0.45 19.30 8.10
N LYS A 461 0.67 20.01 7.91
CA LYS A 461 0.74 21.46 8.05
C LYS A 461 0.31 22.15 6.75
N SER A 462 -0.49 23.21 6.90
CA SER A 462 -0.83 24.08 5.77
C SER A 462 0.44 24.68 5.15
N TYR A 463 0.60 24.60 3.84
CA TYR A 463 1.72 25.25 3.16
C TYR A 463 1.64 26.78 3.20
N ASP A 464 0.51 27.38 3.61
CA ASP A 464 0.40 28.83 3.82
C ASP A 464 1.23 29.30 5.02
N THR A 465 1.53 28.36 5.95
CA THR A 465 2.45 28.62 7.08
C THR A 465 3.93 28.39 6.74
N ARG A 466 4.26 28.25 5.45
CA ARG A 466 5.64 27.99 4.99
C ARG A 466 6.65 29.01 5.49
N SER A 467 7.80 28.53 5.90
CA SER A 467 8.89 29.37 6.40
C SER A 467 9.73 30.00 5.30
N VAL A 468 9.68 29.45 4.05
CA VAL A 468 10.52 29.93 2.93
C VAL A 468 9.71 30.01 1.63
N GLN A 469 9.93 31.08 0.86
CA GLN A 469 9.36 31.27 -0.47
C GLN A 469 10.32 30.79 -1.56
N TYR A 470 11.62 31.04 -1.38
CA TYR A 470 12.73 30.66 -2.24
C TYR A 470 13.82 29.97 -1.44
N GLY A 471 14.77 29.32 -2.11
CA GLY A 471 15.82 28.55 -1.44
C GLY A 471 15.36 27.20 -0.91
N SER A 472 14.13 26.79 -1.25
CA SER A 472 13.59 25.50 -0.82
C SER A 472 14.39 24.33 -1.40
N HIS A 473 14.91 23.49 -0.52
CA HIS A 473 15.74 22.33 -0.87
C HIS A 473 15.45 21.13 0.04
N ILE A 474 15.79 19.94 -0.43
CA ILE A 474 15.55 18.70 0.30
C ILE A 474 16.46 18.62 1.54
N GLY A 475 15.86 18.29 2.70
CA GLY A 475 16.53 18.22 3.99
C GLY A 475 16.63 19.56 4.70
N GLN A 476 15.88 20.59 4.25
CA GLN A 476 15.78 21.89 4.94
C GLN A 476 15.06 21.78 6.29
N GLY A 477 15.27 22.73 7.18
CA GLY A 477 14.89 22.66 8.59
C GLY A 477 15.94 21.90 9.39
N ILE A 478 15.56 21.06 10.34
CA ILE A 478 16.47 20.20 11.10
C ILE A 478 16.84 18.99 10.26
N GLY A 479 17.99 19.09 9.56
CA GLY A 479 18.48 18.04 8.68
C GLY A 479 18.78 16.74 9.42
N THR A 480 18.00 15.70 9.16
CA THR A 480 18.03 14.42 9.86
C THR A 480 18.49 13.30 8.94
N ASN A 481 19.39 12.46 9.43
CA ASN A 481 19.86 11.25 8.74
C ASN A 481 19.29 10.02 9.45
N LEU A 482 18.73 9.10 8.67
CA LEU A 482 18.18 7.84 9.13
C LEU A 482 18.89 6.67 8.44
N TYR A 483 19.38 5.73 9.22
CA TYR A 483 19.90 4.44 8.77
C TYR A 483 19.01 3.34 9.33
N TYR A 484 18.59 2.43 8.47
CA TYR A 484 17.80 1.27 8.86
C TYR A 484 18.34 0.00 8.22
N LEU A 485 18.54 -1.03 9.03
CA LEU A 485 18.96 -2.35 8.61
C LEU A 485 18.05 -3.38 9.25
N LYS A 486 17.57 -4.33 8.47
CA LYS A 486 16.78 -5.47 8.97
C LYS A 486 17.25 -6.75 8.30
N GLY A 487 17.44 -7.77 9.10
CA GLY A 487 17.66 -9.15 8.66
C GLY A 487 16.58 -10.05 9.25
N GLN A 488 16.02 -10.94 8.44
CA GLN A 488 14.94 -11.82 8.87
C GLN A 488 15.15 -13.22 8.28
N VAL A 489 14.91 -14.23 9.09
CA VAL A 489 14.83 -15.63 8.66
C VAL A 489 13.49 -16.20 9.12
N ALA A 490 12.77 -16.84 8.22
CA ALA A 490 11.50 -17.45 8.51
C ALA A 490 11.45 -18.90 8.00
N TYR A 491 10.77 -19.77 8.75
CA TYR A 491 10.44 -21.13 8.34
C TYR A 491 8.92 -21.24 8.15
N LEU A 492 8.48 -21.48 6.93
CA LEU A 492 7.07 -21.60 6.56
C LEU A 492 6.49 -22.92 7.05
N ILE A 493 5.57 -22.85 7.99
CA ILE A 493 4.87 -23.99 8.59
C ILE A 493 3.66 -24.39 7.72
N ASN A 494 2.77 -23.43 7.45
CA ASN A 494 1.61 -23.66 6.59
C ASN A 494 1.49 -22.53 5.53
N PRO A 495 1.58 -22.84 4.24
CA PRO A 495 1.52 -21.84 3.18
C PRO A 495 0.13 -21.22 3.00
N LYS A 496 -0.96 -21.91 3.37
CA LYS A 496 -2.34 -21.47 3.12
C LYS A 496 -2.70 -20.15 3.81
N TYR A 497 -2.15 -19.93 4.99
CA TYR A 497 -2.35 -18.71 5.77
C TYR A 497 -1.03 -18.11 6.27
N ASN A 498 0.07 -18.44 5.55
CA ASN A 498 1.41 -17.91 5.77
C ASN A 498 1.88 -18.08 7.23
N LEU A 499 1.52 -19.20 7.87
CA LEU A 499 2.00 -19.52 9.21
C LEU A 499 3.47 -19.84 9.17
N ARG A 500 4.29 -19.09 9.94
CA ARG A 500 5.73 -19.23 9.96
C ARG A 500 6.33 -18.97 11.33
N LEU A 501 7.43 -19.62 11.63
CA LEU A 501 8.34 -19.23 12.69
C LEU A 501 9.31 -18.19 12.11
N GLU A 502 9.50 -17.08 12.80
CA GLU A 502 10.30 -15.95 12.30
C GLU A 502 11.26 -15.44 13.37
N VAL A 503 12.50 -15.19 12.98
CA VAL A 503 13.50 -14.46 13.77
C VAL A 503 13.95 -13.27 12.95
N ALA A 504 13.94 -12.07 13.54
CA ALA A 504 14.38 -10.86 12.87
C ALA A 504 15.23 -9.97 13.78
N GLY A 505 16.31 -9.44 13.21
CA GLY A 505 17.15 -8.40 13.80
C GLY A 505 16.94 -7.08 13.08
N THR A 506 16.78 -5.98 13.81
CA THR A 506 16.64 -4.63 13.27
C THR A 506 17.60 -3.68 13.95
N TYR A 507 18.31 -2.89 13.16
CA TYR A 507 19.11 -1.76 13.63
C TYR A 507 18.61 -0.49 12.99
N ARG A 508 18.29 0.53 13.82
CA ARG A 508 17.86 1.86 13.37
C ARG A 508 18.69 2.93 14.08
N LYS A 509 19.21 3.89 13.31
CA LYS A 509 19.89 5.06 13.84
C LYS A 509 19.36 6.30 13.14
N GLU A 510 18.80 7.20 13.91
CA GLU A 510 18.39 8.54 13.48
C GLU A 510 19.30 9.56 14.17
N SER A 511 19.81 10.53 13.42
CA SER A 511 20.73 11.53 13.95
C SER A 511 20.54 12.89 13.30
N ASN A 512 20.50 13.92 14.13
CA ASN A 512 20.42 15.34 13.76
C ASN A 512 21.08 16.20 14.85
N GLU A 513 20.96 17.51 14.74
CA GLU A 513 21.51 18.46 15.73
C GLU A 513 20.86 18.36 17.14
N LEU A 514 19.65 17.78 17.24
CA LEU A 514 18.98 17.59 18.53
C LEU A 514 19.47 16.32 19.24
N GLY A 515 20.19 15.44 18.56
CA GLY A 515 20.74 14.23 19.16
C GLY A 515 20.70 13.00 18.28
N ILE A 516 20.90 11.85 18.92
CA ILE A 516 20.95 10.55 18.26
C ILE A 516 19.92 9.63 18.93
N ASN A 517 19.07 9.01 18.11
CA ASN A 517 18.14 7.98 18.52
C ASN A 517 18.54 6.63 17.87
N LYS A 518 18.67 5.58 18.68
CA LYS A 518 19.05 4.24 18.23
C LYS A 518 18.07 3.19 18.71
N ALA A 519 17.86 2.18 17.89
CA ALA A 519 17.20 0.94 18.27
C ALA A 519 18.00 -0.26 17.73
N SER A 520 18.17 -1.29 18.55
CA SER A 520 18.82 -2.56 18.20
C SER A 520 17.93 -3.68 18.68
N LEU A 521 16.97 -4.08 17.84
CA LEU A 521 15.88 -4.96 18.20
C LEU A 521 16.14 -6.37 17.67
N LEU A 522 16.00 -7.38 18.51
CA LEU A 522 15.89 -8.78 18.14
C LEU A 522 14.49 -9.27 18.49
N THR A 523 13.82 -9.94 17.54
CA THR A 523 12.50 -10.53 17.74
C THR A 523 12.46 -11.97 17.32
N ILE A 524 11.62 -12.75 18.00
CA ILE A 524 11.26 -14.11 17.62
C ILE A 524 9.76 -14.28 17.78
N GLY A 525 9.11 -15.01 16.84
CA GLY A 525 7.67 -15.20 16.92
C GLY A 525 7.13 -16.22 15.96
N ILE A 526 5.89 -16.64 16.24
CA ILE A 526 5.03 -17.40 15.32
C ILE A 526 4.09 -16.40 14.67
N ARG A 527 4.14 -16.29 13.37
CA ARG A 527 3.42 -15.28 12.61
C ARG A 527 2.54 -15.90 11.54
N SER A 528 1.37 -15.31 11.34
CA SER A 528 0.44 -15.73 10.29
C SER A 528 -0.26 -14.49 9.73
N SER A 529 0.13 -14.06 8.54
CA SER A 529 -0.48 -12.90 7.89
C SER A 529 0.05 -12.70 6.48
N PHE A 530 -0.82 -12.16 5.61
CA PHE A 530 -0.48 -11.57 4.31
C PHE A 530 -0.63 -10.04 4.33
N ARG A 531 -0.20 -9.37 5.39
CA ARG A 531 -0.30 -7.90 5.52
C ARG A 531 1.08 -7.26 5.59
N ASN A 532 1.24 -6.12 4.93
CA ASN A 532 2.42 -5.29 5.07
C ASN A 532 2.35 -4.46 6.36
N ILE A 533 3.41 -4.50 7.15
CA ILE A 533 3.60 -3.67 8.33
C ILE A 533 4.97 -3.02 8.20
N TYR A 534 4.97 -1.70 8.02
CA TYR A 534 6.17 -0.90 7.81
C TYR A 534 6.62 -0.27 9.14
N HIS A 535 7.86 -0.51 9.54
CA HIS A 535 8.52 0.12 10.69
C HIS A 535 9.87 0.76 10.31
N ASP A 536 10.12 0.91 9.04
CA ASP A 536 11.36 1.36 8.41
C ASP A 536 11.32 2.86 8.04
N PHE A 537 10.73 3.67 8.94
CA PHE A 537 10.61 5.12 8.84
C PHE A 537 11.28 5.85 10.00
#